data_971acedf5931f71828f1260dec0865de
#
_entry.id   971acedf5931f71828f1260dec0865de
#
_cell.length_a   1.000
_cell.length_b   1.000
_cell.length_c   1.000
_cell.angle_alpha   90.00
_cell.angle_beta   90.00
_cell.angle_gamma   90.00
#
_symmetry.space_group_name_H-M   'P 1'
#
loop_
_entity.id
_entity.type
_entity.pdbx_description
1 polymer ?
#
loop_
_entity_poly.entity_id
_entity_poly.type
_entity_poly.pdbx_seq_one_letter_code
_entity_poly.pdbx_strand_id
1 'polypeptide(L)'
;YADATTDDFQYTYQLVKGDAEIITKLDSATTVDNHVFTGVMFRESLESGSKTAALGMSMVKISNETTWSTYLASRLETNGKISDISETIDSPANAEKAGIPLVSDLHFKSGADFNGTWFKLIRRGDTFTGYASDDGVTWTKVGSKTIEMAQDIYVGFAVDANKAANSLENLSTAKFSNIAIHEEFTDVDYNLEHITTSGADYAAVGTDFTTQLTADSGYHLPDAIEIKAGENVLAKQDYTYDAKTGDIVVKADRLT
;
A
#
# COMPACT_ATOMS: atom_id res chain seq x y z
N TYR A 1 -0.19 -0.88 -19.61
CA TYR A 1 0.47 -1.69 -18.57
C TYR A 1 -0.21 -3.07 -18.41
N ALA A 2 -1.53 -3.13 -18.38
CA ALA A 2 -2.25 -4.40 -18.36
C ALA A 2 -1.92 -5.25 -19.62
N ASP A 3 -1.86 -6.58 -19.45
CA ASP A 3 -1.47 -7.56 -20.49
C ASP A 3 0.00 -7.48 -20.97
N ALA A 4 0.82 -6.57 -20.48
CA ALA A 4 2.23 -6.51 -20.83
C ALA A 4 3.00 -7.70 -20.24
N THR A 5 3.84 -8.33 -21.08
CA THR A 5 4.72 -9.43 -20.66
C THR A 5 6.13 -8.94 -20.31
N THR A 6 6.45 -7.71 -20.72
CA THR A 6 7.72 -7.02 -20.43
C THR A 6 7.44 -5.58 -20.05
N ASP A 7 8.33 -5.01 -19.24
CA ASP A 7 8.22 -3.66 -18.71
C ASP A 7 9.20 -2.71 -19.40
N ASP A 8 8.79 -1.46 -19.55
CA ASP A 8 9.60 -0.34 -20.03
C ASP A 8 9.22 0.91 -19.23
N PHE A 9 9.85 1.07 -18.06
CA PHE A 9 9.60 2.19 -17.14
C PHE A 9 10.87 2.59 -16.39
N GLN A 10 10.86 3.78 -15.79
CA GLN A 10 11.90 4.20 -14.86
C GLN A 10 11.68 3.54 -13.51
N TYR A 11 12.71 2.84 -12.98
CA TYR A 11 12.68 2.21 -11.67
C TYR A 11 13.83 2.69 -10.79
N THR A 12 13.52 3.25 -9.65
CA THR A 12 14.48 3.65 -8.62
C THR A 12 14.30 2.73 -7.43
N TYR A 13 15.31 1.98 -7.03
CA TYR A 13 15.15 0.82 -6.15
C TYR A 13 16.31 0.64 -5.17
N GLN A 14 16.05 -0.20 -4.14
CA GLN A 14 17.07 -0.86 -3.33
C GLN A 14 16.80 -2.37 -3.26
N LEU A 15 17.84 -3.13 -2.92
CA LEU A 15 17.74 -4.56 -2.61
C LEU A 15 17.29 -4.72 -1.17
N VAL A 16 16.33 -5.63 -0.92
CA VAL A 16 15.85 -6.03 0.39
C VAL A 16 15.83 -7.55 0.48
N LYS A 17 15.82 -8.09 1.70
CA LYS A 17 15.84 -9.53 1.92
C LYS A 17 14.67 -10.01 2.75
N GLY A 18 13.87 -10.92 2.18
CA GLY A 18 12.72 -11.51 2.85
C GLY A 18 11.52 -10.56 2.93
N ASP A 19 10.93 -10.47 4.11
CA ASP A 19 9.81 -9.57 4.37
C ASP A 19 10.27 -8.11 4.32
N ALA A 20 9.45 -7.27 3.72
CA ALA A 20 9.75 -5.84 3.62
C ALA A 20 8.47 -5.03 3.40
N GLU A 21 8.50 -3.77 3.82
CA GLU A 21 7.44 -2.80 3.62
C GLU A 21 8.02 -1.51 3.04
N ILE A 22 7.33 -0.93 2.06
CA ILE A 22 7.59 0.42 1.60
C ILE A 22 6.37 1.30 1.88
N ILE A 23 6.60 2.44 2.54
CA ILE A 23 5.61 3.49 2.77
C ILE A 23 6.10 4.77 2.11
N THR A 24 5.22 5.48 1.41
CA THR A 24 5.53 6.77 0.81
C THR A 24 4.28 7.55 0.48
N LYS A 25 4.44 8.86 0.32
CA LYS A 25 3.43 9.74 -0.23
C LYS A 25 3.79 10.11 -1.67
N LEU A 26 2.88 9.89 -2.60
CA LEU A 26 2.93 10.48 -3.94
C LEU A 26 2.36 11.91 -3.85
N ASP A 27 3.23 12.91 -3.85
CA ASP A 27 2.82 14.33 -3.73
C ASP A 27 2.23 14.87 -5.04
N SER A 28 2.80 14.46 -6.17
CA SER A 28 2.32 14.86 -7.48
C SER A 28 2.76 13.88 -8.56
N ALA A 29 1.96 13.78 -9.59
CA ALA A 29 2.31 13.08 -10.82
C ALA A 29 1.86 13.89 -12.03
N THR A 30 2.67 13.87 -13.09
CA THR A 30 2.29 14.38 -14.41
C THR A 30 2.38 13.25 -15.40
N THR A 31 1.50 13.28 -16.39
CA THR A 31 1.49 12.26 -17.43
C THR A 31 1.21 12.89 -18.78
N VAL A 32 1.75 12.28 -19.82
CA VAL A 32 1.56 12.67 -21.21
C VAL A 32 0.57 11.75 -21.94
N ASP A 33 0.16 10.64 -21.31
CA ASP A 33 -0.77 9.67 -21.90
C ASP A 33 -1.69 9.04 -20.86
N ASN A 34 -2.69 8.29 -21.37
CA ASN A 34 -3.55 7.42 -20.57
C ASN A 34 -2.82 6.11 -20.21
N HIS A 35 -3.29 5.41 -19.16
CA HIS A 35 -2.77 4.10 -18.74
C HIS A 35 -1.30 4.11 -18.28
N VAL A 36 -0.83 5.24 -17.77
CA VAL A 36 0.46 5.34 -17.10
C VAL A 36 0.41 4.67 -15.73
N PHE A 37 1.56 4.23 -15.24
CA PHE A 37 1.71 3.76 -13.87
C PHE A 37 2.65 4.68 -13.10
N THR A 38 2.26 5.02 -11.89
CA THR A 38 3.10 5.76 -10.94
C THR A 38 2.87 5.23 -9.54
N GLY A 39 3.90 4.69 -8.90
CA GLY A 39 3.74 4.10 -7.58
C GLY A 39 4.96 3.36 -7.06
N VAL A 40 4.72 2.43 -6.14
CA VAL A 40 5.73 1.57 -5.52
C VAL A 40 5.65 0.15 -6.05
N MET A 41 6.77 -0.56 -6.02
CA MET A 41 6.86 -1.87 -6.65
C MET A 41 7.88 -2.76 -5.94
N PHE A 42 7.53 -4.05 -5.79
CA PHE A 42 8.48 -5.14 -5.56
C PHE A 42 8.74 -5.90 -6.85
N ARG A 43 9.99 -6.28 -7.09
CA ARG A 43 10.43 -7.09 -8.24
C ARG A 43 11.40 -8.17 -7.81
N GLU A 44 11.24 -9.37 -8.37
CA GLU A 44 12.18 -10.47 -8.13
C GLU A 44 13.55 -10.20 -8.76
N SER A 45 13.58 -9.54 -9.93
CA SER A 45 14.79 -9.17 -10.65
C SER A 45 14.63 -7.85 -11.40
N LEU A 46 15.71 -7.34 -11.98
CA LEU A 46 15.69 -6.14 -12.84
C LEU A 46 15.37 -6.44 -14.30
N GLU A 47 15.17 -7.71 -14.66
CA GLU A 47 14.78 -8.10 -16.01
C GLU A 47 13.37 -7.61 -16.34
N SER A 48 13.15 -7.17 -17.59
CA SER A 48 11.88 -6.57 -18.03
C SER A 48 10.65 -7.48 -17.83
N GLY A 49 10.83 -8.79 -17.88
CA GLY A 49 9.78 -9.78 -17.64
C GLY A 49 9.69 -10.29 -16.20
N SER A 50 10.33 -9.63 -15.23
CA SER A 50 10.38 -10.08 -13.83
C SER A 50 9.00 -10.23 -13.21
N LYS A 51 8.85 -11.22 -12.30
CA LYS A 51 7.72 -11.24 -11.37
C LYS A 51 7.66 -9.92 -10.60
N THR A 52 6.46 -9.43 -10.34
CA THR A 52 6.27 -8.11 -9.72
C THR A 52 4.96 -8.02 -8.96
N ALA A 53 4.99 -7.22 -7.89
CA ALA A 53 3.80 -6.68 -7.24
C ALA A 53 3.94 -5.15 -7.21
N ALA A 54 2.97 -4.44 -7.76
CA ALA A 54 3.02 -3.00 -7.95
C ALA A 54 1.75 -2.34 -7.42
N LEU A 55 1.90 -1.38 -6.51
CA LEU A 55 0.82 -0.56 -5.98
C LEU A 55 1.01 0.88 -6.42
N GLY A 56 0.03 1.44 -7.09
CA GLY A 56 0.15 2.82 -7.56
C GLY A 56 -1.11 3.32 -8.22
N MET A 57 -0.96 4.43 -8.90
CA MET A 57 -2.04 5.10 -9.61
C MET A 57 -1.87 4.93 -11.12
N SER A 58 -3.00 4.71 -11.78
CA SER A 58 -3.14 4.85 -13.23
C SER A 58 -4.11 5.96 -13.57
N MET A 59 -3.83 6.65 -14.65
CA MET A 59 -4.77 7.60 -15.20
C MET A 59 -5.73 6.87 -16.14
N VAL A 60 -7.02 7.04 -15.92
CA VAL A 60 -8.08 6.52 -16.77
C VAL A 60 -8.94 7.68 -17.26
N LYS A 61 -9.22 7.72 -18.55
CA LYS A 61 -10.10 8.71 -19.14
C LYS A 61 -11.52 8.16 -19.23
N ILE A 62 -12.42 8.66 -18.42
CA ILE A 62 -13.85 8.29 -18.42
C ILE A 62 -14.66 9.49 -18.91
N SER A 63 -15.36 9.36 -20.05
CA SER A 63 -16.32 10.37 -20.56
C SER A 63 -15.80 11.81 -20.58
N ASN A 64 -14.62 12.06 -21.10
CA ASN A 64 -13.94 13.37 -21.14
C ASN A 64 -13.39 13.90 -19.78
N GLU A 65 -13.56 13.18 -18.69
CA GLU A 65 -12.88 13.47 -17.43
C GLU A 65 -11.67 12.55 -17.26
N THR A 66 -10.55 13.10 -16.81
CA THR A 66 -9.37 12.31 -16.46
C THR A 66 -9.48 11.96 -14.99
N THR A 67 -9.47 10.67 -14.69
CA THR A 67 -9.55 10.16 -13.32
C THR A 67 -8.31 9.33 -13.03
N TRP A 68 -7.72 9.55 -11.86
CA TRP A 68 -6.66 8.69 -11.33
C TRP A 68 -7.28 7.59 -10.50
N SER A 69 -6.85 6.38 -10.72
CA SER A 69 -7.34 5.21 -9.96
C SER A 69 -6.17 4.49 -9.31
N THR A 70 -6.29 4.20 -8.01
CA THR A 70 -5.32 3.37 -7.28
C THR A 70 -5.62 1.89 -7.49
N TYR A 71 -4.59 1.11 -7.77
CA TYR A 71 -4.72 -0.33 -7.97
C TYR A 71 -3.45 -1.08 -7.57
N LEU A 72 -3.62 -2.38 -7.34
CA LEU A 72 -2.53 -3.32 -7.15
C LEU A 72 -2.44 -4.22 -8.39
N ALA A 73 -1.30 -4.23 -9.05
CA ALA A 73 -1.02 -5.07 -10.21
C ALA A 73 0.04 -6.11 -9.91
N SER A 74 0.01 -7.24 -10.62
CA SER A 74 0.98 -8.31 -10.40
C SER A 74 1.35 -9.05 -11.68
N ARG A 75 2.61 -9.50 -11.76
CA ARG A 75 3.08 -10.53 -12.68
C ARG A 75 3.50 -11.74 -11.88
N LEU A 76 2.79 -12.85 -12.03
CA LEU A 76 2.95 -14.06 -11.21
C LEU A 76 4.11 -14.94 -11.68
N GLU A 77 4.43 -14.88 -12.98
CA GLU A 77 5.45 -15.69 -13.64
C GLU A 77 6.36 -14.80 -14.49
N THR A 78 7.63 -15.17 -14.58
CA THR A 78 8.59 -14.48 -15.45
C THR A 78 8.09 -14.50 -16.90
N ASN A 79 8.05 -13.35 -17.55
CA ASN A 79 7.47 -13.12 -18.88
C ASN A 79 5.95 -13.41 -18.97
N GLY A 80 5.29 -13.57 -17.84
CA GLY A 80 3.83 -13.63 -17.76
C GLY A 80 3.19 -12.26 -17.98
N LYS A 81 1.89 -12.25 -18.18
CA LYS A 81 1.13 -10.99 -18.29
C LYS A 81 0.99 -10.32 -16.93
N ILE A 82 0.99 -8.99 -16.94
CA ILE A 82 0.54 -8.24 -15.77
C ILE A 82 -0.98 -8.29 -15.72
N SER A 83 -1.51 -8.60 -14.54
CA SER A 83 -2.93 -8.56 -14.24
C SER A 83 -3.18 -7.59 -13.07
N ASP A 84 -4.24 -6.81 -13.17
CA ASP A 84 -4.74 -6.05 -12.04
C ASP A 84 -5.43 -7.00 -11.07
N ILE A 85 -5.15 -6.84 -9.77
CA ILE A 85 -5.83 -7.60 -8.72
C ILE A 85 -7.15 -6.93 -8.37
N SER A 86 -7.22 -5.61 -8.48
CA SER A 86 -8.48 -4.91 -8.58
C SER A 86 -9.08 -5.32 -9.92
N GLU A 87 -9.83 -6.42 -9.95
CA GLU A 87 -10.67 -6.72 -11.10
C GLU A 87 -11.48 -5.47 -11.41
N THR A 88 -10.93 -4.69 -12.35
CA THR A 88 -11.53 -3.50 -12.94
C THR A 88 -12.54 -2.80 -12.02
N ILE A 89 -12.06 -1.93 -11.12
CA ILE A 89 -12.91 -0.92 -10.51
C ILE A 89 -13.20 0.15 -11.59
N ASP A 90 -13.73 -0.27 -12.69
CA ASP A 90 -14.24 0.60 -13.75
C ASP A 90 -15.69 1.04 -13.47
N SER A 91 -16.31 0.42 -12.45
CA SER A 91 -17.63 0.84 -11.98
C SER A 91 -17.89 0.48 -10.51
N PRO A 92 -18.69 1.27 -9.79
CA PRO A 92 -19.17 0.94 -8.45
C PRO A 92 -19.82 -0.45 -8.35
N ALA A 93 -20.54 -0.87 -9.39
CA ALA A 93 -21.21 -2.17 -9.42
C ALA A 93 -20.23 -3.35 -9.47
N ASN A 94 -19.07 -3.19 -10.10
CA ASN A 94 -18.04 -4.23 -10.15
C ASN A 94 -17.27 -4.34 -8.83
N ALA A 95 -17.02 -3.23 -8.15
CA ALA A 95 -16.42 -3.23 -6.82
C ALA A 95 -17.33 -3.92 -5.78
N GLU A 96 -18.62 -3.61 -5.78
CA GLU A 96 -19.61 -4.23 -4.90
C GLU A 96 -19.70 -5.75 -5.14
N LYS A 97 -19.70 -6.18 -6.40
CA LYS A 97 -19.75 -7.59 -6.79
C LYS A 97 -18.48 -8.36 -6.40
N ALA A 98 -17.33 -7.70 -6.40
CA ALA A 98 -16.06 -8.28 -5.98
C ALA A 98 -15.84 -8.23 -4.46
N GLY A 99 -16.75 -7.60 -3.68
CA GLY A 99 -16.57 -7.40 -2.24
C GLY A 99 -15.40 -6.47 -1.89
N ILE A 100 -14.96 -5.67 -2.86
CA ILE A 100 -13.90 -4.69 -2.68
C ILE A 100 -14.55 -3.41 -2.17
N PRO A 101 -14.09 -2.85 -1.03
CA PRO A 101 -14.60 -1.56 -0.58
C PRO A 101 -14.44 -0.54 -1.72
N LEU A 102 -15.52 0.14 -2.06
CA LEU A 102 -15.43 1.32 -2.91
C LEU A 102 -14.59 2.36 -2.18
N VAL A 103 -13.34 2.45 -2.57
CA VAL A 103 -12.49 3.56 -2.18
C VAL A 103 -12.82 4.70 -3.13
N SER A 104 -14.09 5.19 -3.05
CA SER A 104 -14.59 6.27 -3.89
C SER A 104 -13.78 7.56 -3.75
N ASP A 105 -13.07 7.68 -2.63
CA ASP A 105 -12.27 8.86 -2.30
C ASP A 105 -10.83 8.76 -2.83
N LEU A 106 -10.38 7.58 -3.31
CA LEU A 106 -9.08 7.42 -3.98
C LEU A 106 -9.14 7.68 -5.50
N HIS A 107 -10.28 8.10 -6.02
CA HIS A 107 -10.41 8.58 -7.39
C HIS A 107 -10.13 10.09 -7.41
N PHE A 108 -9.01 10.48 -7.99
CA PHE A 108 -8.68 11.89 -8.19
C PHE A 108 -9.19 12.37 -9.54
N LYS A 109 -9.86 13.52 -9.54
CA LYS A 109 -10.09 14.28 -10.78
C LYS A 109 -8.79 14.96 -11.16
N SER A 110 -8.39 14.89 -12.43
CA SER A 110 -7.26 15.67 -12.92
C SER A 110 -7.61 17.16 -12.88
N GLY A 111 -6.75 17.97 -12.31
CA GLY A 111 -6.95 19.40 -12.10
C GLY A 111 -6.36 19.82 -10.77
N ALA A 112 -6.67 21.00 -10.30
CA ALA A 112 -6.02 21.69 -9.18
C ALA A 112 -6.06 21.03 -7.79
N ASP A 113 -6.69 19.86 -7.64
CA ASP A 113 -7.02 19.28 -6.33
C ASP A 113 -6.33 17.94 -6.02
N PHE A 114 -5.19 17.63 -6.64
CA PHE A 114 -4.38 16.48 -6.23
C PHE A 114 -3.71 16.79 -4.88
N ASN A 115 -4.25 16.24 -3.80
CA ASN A 115 -3.74 16.42 -2.44
C ASN A 115 -2.63 15.42 -2.05
N GLY A 116 -2.24 14.55 -2.97
CA GLY A 116 -1.31 13.46 -2.75
C GLY A 116 -1.99 12.24 -2.15
N THR A 117 -1.42 11.07 -2.43
CA THR A 117 -1.89 9.78 -1.92
C THR A 117 -0.75 9.04 -1.26
N TRP A 118 -1.00 8.44 -0.11
CA TRP A 118 -0.05 7.57 0.53
C TRP A 118 -0.21 6.14 0.03
N PHE A 119 0.91 5.48 -0.21
CA PHE A 119 0.99 4.06 -0.54
C PHE A 119 1.77 3.31 0.53
N LYS A 120 1.27 2.13 0.86
CA LYS A 120 1.98 1.13 1.65
C LYS A 120 1.87 -0.21 0.94
N LEU A 121 3.00 -0.77 0.53
CA LEU A 121 3.08 -2.10 -0.07
C LEU A 121 3.99 -2.95 0.81
N ILE A 122 3.46 -4.07 1.29
CA ILE A 122 4.17 -4.98 2.18
C ILE A 122 4.26 -6.37 1.58
N ARG A 123 5.41 -7.02 1.75
CA ARG A 123 5.64 -8.45 1.57
C ARG A 123 5.70 -9.13 2.93
N ARG A 124 4.91 -10.19 3.12
CA ARG A 124 5.01 -11.14 4.23
C ARG A 124 5.04 -12.55 3.64
N GLY A 125 6.20 -13.23 3.72
CA GLY A 125 6.44 -14.47 2.97
C GLY A 125 6.25 -14.27 1.47
N ASP A 126 5.31 -15.01 0.89
CA ASP A 126 4.93 -14.88 -0.53
C ASP A 126 3.69 -13.99 -0.76
N THR A 127 3.16 -13.37 0.29
CA THR A 127 1.98 -12.51 0.19
C THR A 127 2.37 -11.05 0.12
N PHE A 128 1.92 -10.38 -0.94
CA PHE A 128 2.04 -8.94 -1.16
C PHE A 128 0.70 -8.27 -0.94
N THR A 129 0.65 -7.30 -0.02
CA THR A 129 -0.59 -6.57 0.31
C THR A 129 -0.36 -5.08 0.12
N GLY A 130 -1.25 -4.44 -0.64
CA GLY A 130 -1.23 -3.00 -0.91
C GLY A 130 -2.31 -2.28 -0.12
N TYR A 131 -1.96 -1.11 0.41
CA TYR A 131 -2.85 -0.19 1.08
C TYR A 131 -2.66 1.23 0.55
N ALA A 132 -3.73 2.02 0.58
CA ALA A 132 -3.68 3.44 0.27
C ALA A 132 -4.30 4.25 1.42
N SER A 133 -3.91 5.52 1.51
CA SER A 133 -4.37 6.43 2.56
C SER A 133 -4.34 7.88 2.07
N ASP A 134 -5.21 8.73 2.61
CA ASP A 134 -5.22 10.16 2.37
C ASP A 134 -4.34 10.92 3.39
N ASP A 135 -4.22 10.37 4.60
CA ASP A 135 -3.55 11.02 5.74
C ASP A 135 -2.23 10.36 6.18
N GLY A 136 -1.94 9.14 5.67
CA GLY A 136 -0.80 8.32 6.07
C GLY A 136 -0.98 7.61 7.41
N VAL A 137 -2.16 7.68 8.00
CA VAL A 137 -2.51 7.10 9.31
C VAL A 137 -3.61 6.06 9.16
N THR A 138 -4.70 6.43 8.50
CA THR A 138 -5.84 5.54 8.24
C THR A 138 -5.64 4.84 6.90
N TRP A 139 -5.49 3.51 6.93
CA TRP A 139 -5.14 2.73 5.76
C TRP A 139 -6.32 1.91 5.23
N THR A 140 -6.59 2.01 3.94
CA THR A 140 -7.56 1.17 3.23
C THR A 140 -6.82 0.14 2.40
N LYS A 141 -7.16 -1.14 2.57
CA LYS A 141 -6.60 -2.23 1.77
C LYS A 141 -7.08 -2.11 0.32
N VAL A 142 -6.12 -2.06 -0.62
CA VAL A 142 -6.37 -2.04 -2.07
C VAL A 142 -6.48 -3.45 -2.61
N GLY A 143 -5.63 -4.35 -2.14
CA GLY A 143 -5.64 -5.75 -2.55
C GLY A 143 -4.51 -6.56 -1.95
N SER A 144 -4.52 -7.86 -2.22
CA SER A 144 -3.48 -8.79 -1.77
C SER A 144 -3.26 -9.88 -2.81
N LYS A 145 -2.00 -10.31 -3.01
CA LYS A 145 -1.64 -11.39 -3.95
C LYS A 145 -0.50 -12.23 -3.44
N THR A 146 -0.64 -13.54 -3.59
CA THR A 146 0.46 -14.49 -3.34
C THR A 146 1.28 -14.64 -4.62
N ILE A 147 2.60 -14.37 -4.52
CA ILE A 147 3.56 -14.46 -5.60
C ILE A 147 4.83 -15.06 -5.01
N GLU A 148 5.14 -16.29 -5.38
CA GLU A 148 6.41 -16.91 -4.97
C GLU A 148 7.57 -16.17 -5.62
N MET A 149 8.39 -15.50 -4.81
CA MET A 149 9.58 -14.75 -5.22
C MET A 149 10.80 -15.17 -4.39
N ALA A 150 11.98 -14.95 -4.95
CA ALA A 150 13.25 -15.12 -4.23
C ALA A 150 13.27 -14.32 -2.91
N GLN A 151 14.21 -14.68 -2.02
CA GLN A 151 14.40 -13.91 -0.77
C GLN A 151 15.01 -12.54 -1.03
N ASP A 152 15.99 -12.45 -1.93
CA ASP A 152 16.59 -11.19 -2.34
C ASP A 152 15.75 -10.61 -3.47
N ILE A 153 15.10 -9.46 -3.23
CA ILE A 153 14.21 -8.78 -4.17
C ILE A 153 14.45 -7.28 -4.17
N TYR A 154 13.96 -6.61 -5.17
CA TYR A 154 14.06 -5.16 -5.30
C TYR A 154 12.76 -4.49 -4.89
N VAL A 155 12.85 -3.40 -4.12
CA VAL A 155 11.73 -2.54 -3.75
C VAL A 155 12.03 -1.10 -4.13
N GLY A 156 11.04 -0.37 -4.61
CA GLY A 156 11.23 1.03 -4.99
C GLY A 156 10.08 1.65 -5.73
N PHE A 157 10.39 2.67 -6.52
CA PHE A 157 9.45 3.52 -7.23
C PHE A 157 9.48 3.23 -8.72
N ALA A 158 8.32 3.11 -9.33
CA ALA A 158 8.18 2.93 -10.77
C ALA A 158 7.31 4.05 -11.36
N VAL A 159 7.78 4.60 -12.48
CA VAL A 159 7.06 5.62 -13.27
C VAL A 159 7.09 5.21 -14.73
N ASP A 160 5.92 4.96 -15.29
CA ASP A 160 5.70 4.58 -16.67
C ASP A 160 4.95 5.70 -17.41
N ALA A 161 5.40 6.03 -18.61
CA ALA A 161 4.77 7.04 -19.48
C ALA A 161 3.80 6.43 -20.51
N ASN A 162 3.76 5.10 -20.62
CA ASN A 162 2.98 4.36 -21.63
C ASN A 162 3.21 4.82 -23.09
N LYS A 163 4.31 5.51 -23.35
CA LYS A 163 4.72 5.94 -24.69
C LYS A 163 6.19 5.66 -24.91
N ALA A 164 6.53 5.28 -26.11
CA ALA A 164 7.93 5.26 -26.52
C ALA A 164 8.52 6.66 -26.29
N ALA A 165 9.48 6.77 -25.39
CA ALA A 165 10.15 8.01 -25.04
C ALA A 165 11.12 8.44 -26.15
N ASN A 166 10.58 8.87 -27.29
CA ASN A 166 11.36 9.37 -28.42
C ASN A 166 11.60 10.89 -28.35
N SER A 167 11.03 11.56 -27.33
CA SER A 167 11.33 12.97 -27.07
C SER A 167 11.15 13.28 -25.58
N LEU A 168 11.85 14.32 -25.11
CA LEU A 168 11.69 14.85 -23.75
C LEU A 168 10.27 15.40 -23.46
N GLU A 169 9.45 15.59 -24.49
CA GLU A 169 8.07 16.03 -24.37
C GLU A 169 7.11 14.90 -23.95
N ASN A 170 7.59 13.65 -24.01
CA ASN A 170 6.81 12.45 -23.66
C ASN A 170 7.18 11.84 -22.30
N LEU A 171 7.69 12.65 -21.37
CA LEU A 171 8.06 12.19 -20.03
C LEU A 171 6.92 12.37 -19.03
N SER A 172 6.64 11.32 -18.31
CA SER A 172 5.87 11.38 -17.05
C SER A 172 6.82 11.68 -15.90
N THR A 173 6.36 12.45 -14.92
CA THR A 173 7.14 12.76 -13.72
C THR A 173 6.33 12.46 -12.48
N ALA A 174 7.01 12.06 -11.41
CA ALA A 174 6.40 11.83 -10.12
C ALA A 174 7.28 12.41 -9.01
N LYS A 175 6.65 12.92 -7.96
CA LYS A 175 7.33 13.38 -6.76
C LYS A 175 6.82 12.57 -5.58
N PHE A 176 7.75 11.90 -4.91
CA PHE A 176 7.50 11.12 -3.71
C PHE A 176 8.15 11.79 -2.49
N SER A 177 7.50 11.71 -1.35
CA SER A 177 7.99 12.17 -0.05
C SER A 177 7.67 11.15 1.05
N ASN A 178 8.19 11.40 2.26
CA ASN A 178 7.95 10.54 3.44
C ASN A 178 8.25 9.07 3.16
N ILE A 179 9.42 8.80 2.58
CA ILE A 179 9.84 7.46 2.17
C ILE A 179 10.36 6.71 3.38
N ALA A 180 9.78 5.54 3.65
CA ALA A 180 10.27 4.58 4.63
C ALA A 180 10.29 3.18 4.02
N ILE A 181 11.34 2.42 4.29
CA ILE A 181 11.45 0.99 3.95
C ILE A 181 11.85 0.26 5.22
N HIS A 182 11.05 -0.74 5.61
CA HIS A 182 11.25 -1.56 6.80
C HIS A 182 11.47 -3.01 6.38
N GLU A 183 12.40 -3.71 7.04
CA GLU A 183 12.76 -5.10 6.76
C GLU A 183 12.63 -5.99 8.01
N GLU A 184 12.37 -5.41 9.18
CA GLU A 184 12.20 -6.12 10.44
C GLU A 184 10.80 -5.88 11.01
N PHE A 185 10.14 -6.97 11.41
CA PHE A 185 8.77 -6.94 11.91
C PHE A 185 8.62 -7.84 13.13
N THR A 186 7.68 -7.46 14.01
CA THR A 186 7.17 -8.32 15.07
C THR A 186 5.68 -8.57 14.84
N ASP A 187 5.22 -9.79 15.14
CA ASP A 187 3.80 -10.14 15.01
C ASP A 187 2.98 -9.46 16.11
N VAL A 188 1.75 -9.09 15.79
CA VAL A 188 0.79 -8.48 16.70
C VAL A 188 -0.46 -9.34 16.76
N ASP A 189 -0.72 -9.88 17.95
CA ASP A 189 -1.91 -10.68 18.23
C ASP A 189 -2.92 -9.85 19.03
N TYR A 190 -4.20 -10.00 18.68
CA TYR A 190 -5.30 -9.32 19.35
C TYR A 190 -6.18 -10.33 20.09
N ASN A 191 -6.43 -10.06 21.38
CA ASN A 191 -7.43 -10.79 22.16
C ASN A 191 -8.58 -9.83 22.50
N LEU A 192 -9.56 -9.78 21.60
CA LEU A 192 -10.67 -8.83 21.65
C LEU A 192 -12.00 -9.57 21.79
N GLU A 193 -12.89 -9.04 22.62
CA GLU A 193 -14.26 -9.51 22.78
C GLU A 193 -15.22 -8.34 22.58
N HIS A 194 -16.13 -8.43 21.60
CA HIS A 194 -17.04 -7.36 21.21
C HIS A 194 -16.35 -6.05 20.79
N ILE A 195 -15.12 -6.16 20.30
CA ILE A 195 -14.29 -5.05 19.83
C ILE A 195 -13.60 -5.50 18.54
N THR A 196 -13.53 -4.60 17.58
CA THR A 196 -12.75 -4.76 16.35
C THR A 196 -11.55 -3.82 16.36
N THR A 197 -10.57 -4.08 15.51
CA THR A 197 -9.38 -3.24 15.35
C THR A 197 -9.15 -2.91 13.88
N SER A 198 -8.62 -1.71 13.62
CA SER A 198 -8.12 -1.31 12.30
C SER A 198 -6.62 -1.66 12.11
N GLY A 199 -5.96 -2.16 13.17
CA GLY A 199 -4.52 -2.42 13.17
C GLY A 199 -4.13 -3.64 12.32
N ALA A 200 -2.87 -3.62 11.86
CA ALA A 200 -2.24 -4.77 11.23
C ALA A 200 -1.91 -5.86 12.27
N ASP A 201 -1.72 -7.08 11.80
CA ASP A 201 -1.24 -8.23 12.58
C ASP A 201 0.30 -8.25 12.70
N TYR A 202 0.94 -7.13 12.42
CA TYR A 202 2.39 -6.93 12.53
C TYR A 202 2.71 -5.47 12.90
N ALA A 203 3.89 -5.26 13.45
CA ALA A 203 4.48 -3.95 13.67
C ALA A 203 5.90 -3.91 13.07
N ALA A 204 6.27 -2.82 12.40
CA ALA A 204 7.64 -2.63 11.93
C ALA A 204 8.53 -2.25 13.11
N VAL A 205 9.65 -2.95 13.27
CA VAL A 205 10.62 -2.69 14.34
C VAL A 205 11.22 -1.29 14.18
N GLY A 206 11.34 -0.57 15.29
CA GLY A 206 11.90 0.78 15.30
C GLY A 206 10.94 1.90 14.89
N THR A 207 9.64 1.59 14.68
CA THR A 207 8.60 2.60 14.44
C THR A 207 7.47 2.47 15.45
N ASP A 208 6.77 3.57 15.76
CA ASP A 208 5.59 3.52 16.62
C ASP A 208 4.50 2.68 15.93
N PHE A 209 3.92 1.73 16.68
CA PHE A 209 2.77 0.98 16.18
C PHE A 209 1.48 1.71 16.58
N THR A 210 0.61 1.92 15.60
CA THR A 210 -0.67 2.60 15.80
C THR A 210 -1.83 1.72 15.38
N THR A 211 -2.90 1.71 16.17
CA THR A 211 -4.17 1.06 15.83
C THR A 211 -5.33 1.78 16.50
N GLN A 212 -6.52 1.51 16.03
CA GLN A 212 -7.76 2.00 16.62
C GLN A 212 -8.70 0.85 16.93
N LEU A 213 -9.27 0.85 18.13
CA LEU A 213 -10.30 -0.07 18.56
C LEU A 213 -11.68 0.54 18.32
N THR A 214 -12.62 -0.30 17.90
CA THR A 214 -14.04 0.08 17.73
C THR A 214 -14.92 -0.95 18.45
N ALA A 215 -15.77 -0.48 19.36
CA ALA A 215 -16.72 -1.36 20.05
C ALA A 215 -17.88 -1.75 19.13
N ASP A 216 -18.33 -2.99 19.24
CA ASP A 216 -19.54 -3.47 18.59
C ASP A 216 -20.79 -2.73 19.08
N SER A 217 -21.86 -2.77 18.30
CA SER A 217 -23.12 -2.12 18.65
C SER A 217 -23.65 -2.63 19.99
N GLY A 218 -23.88 -1.70 20.93
CA GLY A 218 -24.34 -2.00 22.29
C GLY A 218 -23.23 -2.24 23.31
N TYR A 219 -21.99 -2.16 22.91
CA TYR A 219 -20.82 -2.28 23.78
C TYR A 219 -20.06 -0.95 23.87
N HIS A 220 -19.12 -0.84 24.81
CA HIS A 220 -18.24 0.32 24.96
C HIS A 220 -16.78 -0.12 24.96
N LEU A 221 -15.89 0.78 24.62
CA LEU A 221 -14.47 0.56 24.80
C LEU A 221 -14.13 0.45 26.31
N PRO A 222 -13.19 -0.40 26.70
CA PRO A 222 -12.77 -0.53 28.09
C PRO A 222 -12.06 0.75 28.57
N ASP A 223 -12.16 1.05 29.87
CA ASP A 223 -11.42 2.17 30.48
C ASP A 223 -9.90 1.97 30.47
N ALA A 224 -9.43 0.72 30.37
CA ALA A 224 -8.03 0.34 30.33
C ALA A 224 -7.83 -0.93 29.51
N ILE A 225 -6.65 -1.03 28.90
CA ILE A 225 -6.19 -2.20 28.12
C ILE A 225 -4.88 -2.73 28.68
N GLU A 226 -4.56 -3.98 28.42
CA GLU A 226 -3.26 -4.59 28.65
C GLU A 226 -2.58 -4.81 27.30
N ILE A 227 -1.32 -4.39 27.20
CA ILE A 227 -0.47 -4.64 26.03
C ILE A 227 0.76 -5.38 26.52
N LYS A 228 1.17 -6.39 25.76
CA LYS A 228 2.38 -7.19 26.06
C LYS A 228 3.36 -7.12 24.90
N ALA A 229 4.65 -7.16 25.23
CA ALA A 229 5.74 -7.46 24.31
C ALA A 229 6.32 -8.81 24.74
N GLY A 230 6.02 -9.87 23.99
CA GLY A 230 6.24 -11.26 24.43
C GLY A 230 5.49 -11.55 25.73
N GLU A 231 6.22 -12.02 26.75
CA GLU A 231 5.65 -12.31 28.08
C GLU A 231 5.53 -11.07 28.99
N ASN A 232 6.09 -9.92 28.62
CA ASN A 232 6.18 -8.74 29.47
C ASN A 232 5.01 -7.79 29.24
N VAL A 233 4.28 -7.45 30.31
CA VAL A 233 3.26 -6.40 30.27
C VAL A 233 3.94 -5.04 30.17
N LEU A 234 3.55 -4.26 29.15
CA LEU A 234 4.07 -2.91 28.96
C LEU A 234 3.57 -1.95 30.03
N ALA A 235 4.45 -1.08 30.50
CA ALA A 235 4.08 -0.02 31.44
C ALA A 235 3.29 1.09 30.71
N LYS A 236 2.43 1.83 31.45
CA LYS A 236 1.59 2.90 30.87
C LYS A 236 2.37 4.02 30.17
N GLN A 237 3.66 4.15 30.43
CA GLN A 237 4.53 5.12 29.75
C GLN A 237 5.00 4.63 28.36
N ASP A 238 4.85 3.35 28.07
CA ASP A 238 5.33 2.69 26.86
C ASP A 238 4.29 2.71 25.73
N TYR A 239 3.06 3.07 26.05
CA TYR A 239 1.97 3.24 25.10
C TYR A 239 1.00 4.34 25.51
N THR A 240 0.16 4.78 24.58
CA THR A 240 -1.02 5.60 24.87
C THR A 240 -2.28 4.85 24.47
N TYR A 241 -3.36 5.08 25.20
CA TYR A 241 -4.69 4.57 24.88
C TYR A 241 -5.73 5.63 25.24
N ASP A 242 -6.57 5.99 24.28
CA ASP A 242 -7.73 6.87 24.50
C ASP A 242 -9.02 6.04 24.46
N ALA A 243 -9.66 5.87 25.62
CA ALA A 243 -10.89 5.09 25.75
C ALA A 243 -12.11 5.73 25.06
N LYS A 244 -12.03 6.99 24.59
CA LYS A 244 -13.11 7.66 23.88
C LYS A 244 -13.03 7.44 22.39
N THR A 245 -11.81 7.47 21.82
CA THR A 245 -11.56 7.33 20.40
C THR A 245 -11.13 5.91 20.00
N GLY A 246 -10.63 5.13 20.96
CA GLY A 246 -10.04 3.81 20.74
C GLY A 246 -8.60 3.85 20.23
N ASP A 247 -8.00 5.03 20.12
CA ASP A 247 -6.66 5.18 19.60
C ASP A 247 -5.61 4.57 20.53
N ILE A 248 -4.71 3.78 19.95
CA ILE A 248 -3.57 3.16 20.62
C ILE A 248 -2.30 3.55 19.86
N VAL A 249 -1.26 3.94 20.60
CA VAL A 249 0.10 4.09 20.08
C VAL A 249 1.04 3.35 21.00
N VAL A 250 1.78 2.37 20.48
CA VAL A 250 2.88 1.68 21.19
C VAL A 250 4.20 2.24 20.69
N LYS A 251 5.09 2.63 21.59
CA LYS A 251 6.35 3.27 21.24
C LYS A 251 7.32 2.32 20.56
N ALA A 252 8.03 2.84 19.57
CA ALA A 252 9.01 2.13 18.74
C ALA A 252 10.06 1.32 19.53
N ASP A 253 10.55 1.85 20.65
CA ASP A 253 11.57 1.22 21.49
C ASP A 253 11.07 -0.01 22.27
N ARG A 254 9.79 -0.35 22.15
CA ARG A 254 9.15 -1.54 22.73
C ARG A 254 8.90 -2.64 21.69
N LEU A 255 9.13 -2.35 20.42
CA LEU A 255 8.94 -3.26 19.30
C LEU A 255 10.32 -3.78 18.84
N THR A 256 10.71 -4.94 19.35
CA THR A 256 12.03 -5.58 19.12
C THR A 256 11.86 -7.03 18.68
#